data_ba8039091cb1f3e340ad057581c9ee15
#
_entry.id   ba8039091cb1f3e340ad057581c9ee15
#
_cell.length_a   1.000
_cell.length_b   1.000
_cell.length_c   1.000
_cell.angle_alpha   90.00
_cell.angle_beta   90.00
_cell.angle_gamma   90.00
#
_symmetry.space_group_name_H-M   'P 1'
#
loop_
_entity.id
_entity.type
_entity.pdbx_description
1 polymer ?
#
loop_
_entity_poly.entity_id
_entity_poly.type
_entity_poly.pdbx_seq_one_letter_code
_entity_poly.pdbx_strand_id
1 'polypeptide(L)'
;MDRRGFIFGSAAAAATLKASFAQEAAYPTHAIVLVNPFPPGGAADVVGRPLAAVMEPMVQKPVVIETKSGAAGAVGAQFVANAKPDGYTLLLHLTSISGFAEVDKLFGRTPKFTRADFVPIARLVADPCVLIVNDQQPYKSLKDLVDDAKKRPNEIIFSSSGLYGALHIPTALFTAAAGDLKLRHLPTQGGGPALTAFLGNNSQVLVSSISACLSQIKAGKARPLALFGAQRSKALPEVPTMKELGYDVEYYLWVGMFAPKATPGEVVAYLRSVVNKAANSEQFKAALANLGQELGYMDQPEFAAFWEADSKRVEAAIHSIGKVEG
;
A
#
# COMPACT_ATOMS: atom_id res chain seq x y z
N MET A 1 90.15 10.58 -42.21
CA MET A 1 89.61 11.54 -41.22
C MET A 1 88.17 11.23 -41.00
N ASP A 2 87.87 10.68 -39.81
CA ASP A 2 86.61 10.11 -39.41
C ASP A 2 85.52 11.13 -39.22
N ARG A 3 84.29 10.70 -39.58
CA ARG A 3 83.08 11.29 -39.00
C ARG A 3 82.08 10.13 -38.69
N ARG A 4 82.06 9.80 -37.41
CA ARG A 4 81.14 8.88 -36.81
C ARG A 4 79.73 9.50 -36.78
N GLY A 5 78.78 8.91 -37.47
CA GLY A 5 77.38 9.24 -37.33
C GLY A 5 76.79 8.58 -36.11
N PHE A 6 76.20 9.37 -35.21
CA PHE A 6 75.52 8.91 -34.03
C PHE A 6 74.05 8.69 -34.38
N ILE A 7 73.59 7.47 -34.39
CA ILE A 7 72.18 7.15 -34.59
C ILE A 7 71.52 7.12 -33.21
N PHE A 8 70.64 8.08 -32.96
CA PHE A 8 69.77 8.07 -31.81
C PHE A 8 68.52 7.20 -32.14
N GLY A 9 68.46 6.03 -31.52
CA GLY A 9 67.26 5.20 -31.50
C GLY A 9 66.24 5.76 -30.51
N SER A 10 65.16 6.35 -30.99
CA SER A 10 64.01 6.73 -30.15
C SER A 10 63.13 5.51 -29.87
N ALA A 11 63.25 4.93 -28.69
CA ALA A 11 62.31 3.95 -28.19
C ALA A 11 61.01 4.65 -27.78
N ALA A 12 59.98 4.53 -28.64
CA ALA A 12 58.66 4.96 -28.32
C ALA A 12 58.00 3.93 -27.32
N ALA A 13 58.02 4.27 -26.05
CA ALA A 13 57.26 3.54 -25.03
C ALA A 13 55.76 3.84 -25.24
N ALA A 14 55.06 2.90 -25.90
CA ALA A 14 53.63 2.89 -25.97
C ALA A 14 53.08 2.56 -24.59
N ALA A 15 52.77 3.58 -23.80
CA ALA A 15 52.00 3.44 -22.55
C ALA A 15 50.56 3.05 -22.92
N THR A 16 50.26 1.79 -22.91
CA THR A 16 48.90 1.27 -22.95
C THR A 16 48.19 1.66 -21.66
N LEU A 17 47.49 2.78 -21.69
CA LEU A 17 46.44 3.17 -20.72
C LEU A 17 45.36 2.05 -20.79
N LYS A 18 45.49 1.05 -19.91
CA LYS A 18 44.35 0.20 -19.57
C LYS A 18 43.36 1.10 -18.86
N ALA A 19 42.36 1.64 -19.60
CA ALA A 19 41.17 2.15 -19.00
C ALA A 19 40.54 0.97 -18.23
N SER A 20 40.76 0.93 -16.92
CA SER A 20 39.97 0.10 -16.02
C SER A 20 38.55 0.64 -16.10
N PHE A 21 37.74 0.02 -16.96
CA PHE A 21 36.30 0.12 -16.77
C PHE A 21 36.05 -0.49 -15.40
N ALA A 22 35.87 0.37 -14.40
CA ALA A 22 35.32 -0.08 -13.13
C ALA A 22 34.01 -0.76 -13.50
N GLN A 23 33.98 -2.08 -13.41
CA GLN A 23 32.77 -2.88 -13.59
C GLN A 23 31.83 -2.36 -12.51
N GLU A 24 30.84 -1.58 -12.90
CA GLU A 24 29.82 -1.09 -11.96
C GLU A 24 29.30 -2.29 -11.20
N ALA A 25 29.46 -2.26 -9.87
CA ALA A 25 29.09 -3.39 -9.04
C ALA A 25 27.61 -3.70 -9.29
N ALA A 26 27.32 -4.94 -9.65
CA ALA A 26 25.97 -5.35 -10.02
C ALA A 26 24.98 -5.00 -8.89
N TYR A 27 23.92 -4.27 -9.22
CA TYR A 27 22.84 -3.94 -8.29
C TYR A 27 22.18 -5.23 -7.75
N PRO A 28 21.86 -5.31 -6.43
CA PRO A 28 22.14 -4.36 -5.35
C PRO A 28 23.51 -4.63 -4.67
N THR A 29 24.21 -3.58 -4.25
CA THR A 29 25.48 -3.66 -3.52
C THR A 29 25.34 -3.54 -2.01
N HIS A 30 24.22 -2.98 -1.53
CA HIS A 30 23.90 -2.76 -0.11
C HIS A 30 22.39 -2.98 0.15
N ALA A 31 21.94 -2.72 1.37
CA ALA A 31 20.57 -2.96 1.80
C ALA A 31 19.54 -2.19 0.96
N ILE A 32 18.41 -2.83 0.66
CA ILE A 32 17.22 -2.22 0.07
C ILE A 32 16.27 -1.85 1.21
N VAL A 33 15.79 -0.62 1.19
CA VAL A 33 14.82 -0.10 2.17
C VAL A 33 13.43 -0.06 1.55
N LEU A 34 12.49 -0.78 2.15
CA LEU A 34 11.07 -0.70 1.84
C LEU A 34 10.40 0.26 2.84
N VAL A 35 10.09 1.45 2.40
CA VAL A 35 9.40 2.44 3.23
C VAL A 35 7.94 2.02 3.38
N ASN A 36 7.53 1.75 4.62
CA ASN A 36 6.13 1.56 5.01
C ASN A 36 5.61 2.90 5.59
N PRO A 37 4.68 3.60 4.91
CA PRO A 37 4.19 4.90 5.36
C PRO A 37 3.13 4.81 6.46
N PHE A 38 2.97 3.65 7.08
CA PHE A 38 1.97 3.38 8.13
C PHE A 38 2.63 2.74 9.35
N PRO A 39 2.08 2.95 10.55
CA PRO A 39 2.50 2.21 11.73
C PRO A 39 2.33 0.70 11.56
N PRO A 40 3.05 -0.13 12.34
CA PRO A 40 2.93 -1.58 12.29
C PRO A 40 1.49 -2.10 12.51
N GLY A 41 1.20 -3.31 12.01
CA GLY A 41 -0.07 -4.02 12.19
C GLY A 41 -1.16 -3.69 11.16
N GLY A 42 -0.93 -2.74 10.24
CA GLY A 42 -1.82 -2.50 9.11
C GLY A 42 -1.48 -3.34 7.87
N ALA A 43 -2.33 -3.28 6.84
CA ALA A 43 -2.20 -4.11 5.63
C ALA A 43 -0.83 -4.04 4.95
N ALA A 44 -0.21 -2.84 4.84
CA ALA A 44 1.12 -2.71 4.26
C ALA A 44 2.21 -3.42 5.08
N ASP A 45 2.07 -3.44 6.40
CA ASP A 45 3.03 -4.08 7.31
C ASP A 45 2.93 -5.62 7.24
N VAL A 46 1.70 -6.16 7.33
CA VAL A 46 1.47 -7.61 7.36
C VAL A 46 1.78 -8.30 6.02
N VAL A 47 1.74 -7.55 4.92
CA VAL A 47 2.16 -8.01 3.58
C VAL A 47 3.64 -7.74 3.33
N GLY A 48 4.14 -6.57 3.71
CA GLY A 48 5.51 -6.14 3.42
C GLY A 48 6.57 -6.93 4.15
N ARG A 49 6.36 -7.30 5.42
CA ARG A 49 7.35 -8.07 6.20
C ARG A 49 7.61 -9.47 5.64
N PRO A 50 6.61 -10.30 5.34
CA PRO A 50 6.84 -11.58 4.69
C PRO A 50 7.52 -11.44 3.32
N LEU A 51 7.13 -10.40 2.53
CA LEU A 51 7.77 -10.15 1.24
C LEU A 51 9.26 -9.82 1.41
N ALA A 52 9.61 -8.91 2.31
CA ALA A 52 11.00 -8.54 2.60
C ALA A 52 11.83 -9.76 3.00
N ALA A 53 11.31 -10.60 3.89
CA ALA A 53 11.97 -11.82 4.35
C ALA A 53 12.25 -12.82 3.21
N VAL A 54 11.34 -12.90 2.23
CA VAL A 54 11.52 -13.77 1.04
C VAL A 54 12.47 -13.13 0.02
N MET A 55 12.44 -11.80 -0.14
CA MET A 55 13.33 -11.09 -1.05
C MET A 55 14.80 -11.13 -0.60
N GLU A 56 15.07 -11.03 0.70
CA GLU A 56 16.42 -10.91 1.27
C GLU A 56 17.40 -11.98 0.77
N PRO A 57 17.12 -13.29 0.86
CA PRO A 57 18.02 -14.32 0.34
C PRO A 57 18.16 -14.26 -1.20
N MET A 58 17.15 -13.76 -1.92
CA MET A 58 17.19 -13.64 -3.39
C MET A 58 18.15 -12.54 -3.86
N VAL A 59 18.16 -11.40 -3.14
CA VAL A 59 19.02 -10.26 -3.46
C VAL A 59 20.39 -10.33 -2.79
N GLN A 60 20.59 -11.26 -1.85
CA GLN A 60 21.82 -11.45 -1.07
C GLN A 60 22.28 -10.17 -0.33
N LYS A 61 21.34 -9.33 0.02
CA LYS A 61 21.49 -8.10 0.78
C LYS A 61 20.29 -7.93 1.70
N PRO A 62 20.44 -7.24 2.85
CA PRO A 62 19.30 -6.96 3.73
C PRO A 62 18.16 -6.24 2.99
N VAL A 63 16.93 -6.66 3.26
CA VAL A 63 15.70 -5.97 2.82
C VAL A 63 14.96 -5.49 4.06
N VAL A 64 15.04 -4.20 4.34
CA VAL A 64 14.63 -3.62 5.61
C VAL A 64 13.32 -2.85 5.46
N ILE A 65 12.39 -3.07 6.38
CA ILE A 65 11.17 -2.23 6.47
C ILE A 65 11.47 -1.01 7.33
N GLU A 66 11.38 0.18 6.76
CA GLU A 66 11.48 1.45 7.48
C GLU A 66 10.10 2.11 7.58
N THR A 67 9.66 2.44 8.80
CA THR A 67 8.38 3.12 9.03
C THR A 67 8.53 4.64 8.95
N LYS A 68 7.78 5.27 8.02
CA LYS A 68 7.68 6.74 7.91
C LYS A 68 6.21 7.16 7.86
N SER A 69 5.54 7.03 9.00
CA SER A 69 4.09 7.26 9.10
C SER A 69 3.73 8.75 9.19
N GLY A 70 2.50 9.05 8.78
CA GLY A 70 1.88 10.38 8.90
C GLY A 70 0.93 10.70 7.74
N ALA A 71 -0.07 11.53 8.01
CA ALA A 71 -1.06 12.01 7.05
C ALA A 71 -1.63 10.90 6.15
N ALA A 72 -2.16 9.83 6.74
CA ALA A 72 -2.71 8.66 6.05
C ALA A 72 -1.75 7.99 5.05
N GLY A 73 -0.43 8.15 5.23
CA GLY A 73 0.63 7.60 4.36
C GLY A 73 1.30 8.63 3.44
N ALA A 74 0.80 9.86 3.36
CA ALA A 74 1.36 10.89 2.47
C ALA A 74 2.80 11.27 2.82
N VAL A 75 3.19 11.23 4.11
CA VAL A 75 4.55 11.56 4.56
C VAL A 75 5.58 10.60 3.97
N GLY A 76 5.36 9.29 4.09
CA GLY A 76 6.27 8.30 3.53
C GLY A 76 6.27 8.28 2.01
N ALA A 77 5.11 8.51 1.37
CA ALA A 77 5.03 8.63 -0.09
C ALA A 77 5.85 9.83 -0.58
N GLN A 78 5.71 11.01 0.04
CA GLN A 78 6.51 12.19 -0.29
C GLN A 78 8.01 11.95 -0.07
N PHE A 79 8.39 11.25 1.01
CA PHE A 79 9.78 10.91 1.28
C PHE A 79 10.37 10.09 0.12
N VAL A 80 9.66 9.06 -0.35
CA VAL A 80 10.15 8.20 -1.46
C VAL A 80 10.11 8.94 -2.80
N ALA A 81 9.10 9.77 -3.07
CA ALA A 81 9.05 10.60 -4.28
C ALA A 81 10.30 11.48 -4.45
N ASN A 82 10.88 11.93 -3.32
CA ASN A 82 12.09 12.77 -3.28
C ASN A 82 13.40 11.98 -3.01
N ALA A 83 13.32 10.64 -2.90
CA ALA A 83 14.50 9.82 -2.66
C ALA A 83 15.36 9.70 -3.92
N LYS A 84 16.63 9.29 -3.74
CA LYS A 84 17.51 8.99 -4.87
C LYS A 84 16.88 7.88 -5.73
N PRO A 85 16.83 8.04 -7.05
CA PRO A 85 16.23 7.07 -7.95
C PRO A 85 17.22 5.94 -8.31
N ASP A 86 17.83 5.33 -7.32
CA ASP A 86 18.86 4.30 -7.47
C ASP A 86 18.36 2.87 -7.15
N GLY A 87 17.07 2.75 -6.78
CA GLY A 87 16.43 1.48 -6.47
C GLY A 87 16.60 1.00 -5.02
N TYR A 88 17.32 1.71 -4.17
CA TYR A 88 17.53 1.31 -2.78
C TYR A 88 16.48 1.81 -1.80
N THR A 89 15.69 2.80 -2.20
CA THR A 89 14.56 3.30 -1.41
C THR A 89 13.27 3.08 -2.19
N LEU A 90 12.46 2.13 -1.75
CA LEU A 90 11.21 1.73 -2.38
C LEU A 90 10.04 2.04 -1.45
N LEU A 91 8.85 2.21 -2.00
CA LEU A 91 7.63 2.48 -1.24
C LEU A 91 6.72 1.26 -1.27
N LEU A 92 6.23 0.84 -0.11
CA LEU A 92 5.04 -0.01 0.02
C LEU A 92 3.86 0.89 0.34
N HIS A 93 2.83 0.90 -0.49
CA HIS A 93 1.68 1.77 -0.24
C HIS A 93 0.35 1.07 -0.49
N LEU A 94 -0.71 1.69 0.02
CA LEU A 94 -2.09 1.25 -0.11
C LEU A 94 -2.84 2.09 -1.16
N THR A 95 -4.07 1.72 -1.45
CA THR A 95 -5.01 2.39 -2.37
C THR A 95 -5.05 3.91 -2.20
N SER A 96 -4.82 4.44 -0.99
CA SER A 96 -4.84 5.90 -0.74
C SER A 96 -3.80 6.69 -1.52
N ILE A 97 -2.73 6.07 -2.05
CA ILE A 97 -1.76 6.75 -2.93
C ILE A 97 -2.42 7.30 -4.19
N SER A 98 -3.51 6.68 -4.62
CA SER A 98 -4.31 7.11 -5.78
C SER A 98 -5.01 8.46 -5.59
N GLY A 99 -5.21 8.91 -4.34
CA GLY A 99 -6.10 10.04 -4.03
C GLY A 99 -5.42 11.30 -3.48
N PHE A 100 -4.17 11.25 -3.02
CA PHE A 100 -3.57 12.38 -2.29
C PHE A 100 -3.50 13.67 -3.10
N ALA A 101 -3.14 13.59 -4.38
CA ALA A 101 -3.08 14.77 -5.24
C ALA A 101 -4.48 15.41 -5.40
N GLU A 102 -5.52 14.60 -5.46
CA GLU A 102 -6.90 15.09 -5.57
C GLU A 102 -7.41 15.69 -4.27
N VAL A 103 -7.07 15.10 -3.13
CA VAL A 103 -7.34 15.72 -1.81
C VAL A 103 -6.69 17.09 -1.70
N ASP A 104 -5.42 17.22 -2.11
CA ASP A 104 -4.75 18.52 -2.07
C ASP A 104 -5.46 19.55 -2.96
N LYS A 105 -5.84 19.18 -4.19
CA LYS A 105 -6.63 20.05 -5.09
C LYS A 105 -7.98 20.41 -4.49
N LEU A 106 -8.70 19.45 -3.91
CA LEU A 106 -9.99 19.67 -3.26
C LEU A 106 -9.91 20.77 -2.18
N PHE A 107 -8.79 20.81 -1.44
CA PHE A 107 -8.53 21.84 -0.42
C PHE A 107 -7.79 23.08 -0.95
N GLY A 108 -7.60 23.21 -2.27
CA GLY A 108 -6.91 24.35 -2.89
C GLY A 108 -5.39 24.38 -2.61
N ARG A 109 -4.79 23.24 -2.33
CA ARG A 109 -3.36 23.09 -2.09
C ARG A 109 -2.65 22.54 -3.33
N THR A 110 -1.39 22.91 -3.51
CA THR A 110 -0.53 22.29 -4.52
C THR A 110 -0.16 20.86 -4.04
N PRO A 111 -0.38 19.81 -4.85
CA PRO A 111 0.03 18.47 -4.51
C PRO A 111 1.53 18.37 -4.23
N LYS A 112 1.91 17.74 -3.11
CA LYS A 112 3.31 17.54 -2.72
C LYS A 112 4.01 16.47 -3.55
N PHE A 113 3.23 15.57 -4.13
CA PHE A 113 3.62 14.55 -5.09
C PHE A 113 2.38 14.11 -5.87
N THR A 114 2.62 13.45 -6.97
CA THR A 114 1.58 12.92 -7.86
C THR A 114 1.90 11.47 -8.22
N ARG A 115 0.99 10.79 -8.89
CA ARG A 115 1.24 9.46 -9.44
C ARG A 115 2.46 9.44 -10.39
N ALA A 116 2.71 10.55 -11.10
CA ALA A 116 3.80 10.67 -12.04
C ALA A 116 5.20 10.69 -11.40
N ASP A 117 5.31 10.81 -10.07
CA ASP A 117 6.57 10.81 -9.34
C ASP A 117 7.06 9.40 -8.98
N PHE A 118 6.30 8.35 -9.38
CA PHE A 118 6.62 6.97 -9.09
C PHE A 118 6.63 6.09 -10.33
N VAL A 119 7.44 5.05 -10.28
CA VAL A 119 7.36 3.88 -11.17
C VAL A 119 6.70 2.75 -10.38
N PRO A 120 5.54 2.24 -10.79
CA PRO A 120 4.95 1.05 -10.15
C PRO A 120 5.81 -0.17 -10.46
N ILE A 121 6.15 -0.96 -9.43
CA ILE A 121 6.91 -2.21 -9.58
C ILE A 121 5.97 -3.39 -9.69
N ALA A 122 5.10 -3.57 -8.69
CA ALA A 122 4.09 -4.62 -8.67
C ALA A 122 2.96 -4.30 -7.68
N ARG A 123 1.75 -4.77 -7.97
CA ARG A 123 0.71 -4.97 -6.98
C ARG A 123 0.89 -6.36 -6.36
N LEU A 124 0.89 -6.44 -5.05
CA LEU A 124 1.13 -7.68 -4.32
C LEU A 124 -0.17 -8.40 -4.01
N VAL A 125 -1.13 -7.68 -3.47
CA VAL A 125 -2.44 -8.17 -3.05
C VAL A 125 -3.53 -7.16 -3.37
N ALA A 126 -4.77 -7.64 -3.45
CA ALA A 126 -5.97 -6.80 -3.50
C ALA A 126 -7.10 -7.53 -2.77
N ASP A 127 -7.37 -7.09 -1.55
CA ASP A 127 -8.41 -7.69 -0.71
C ASP A 127 -9.68 -6.84 -0.71
N PRO A 128 -10.87 -7.46 -0.74
CA PRO A 128 -12.07 -6.73 -0.38
C PRO A 128 -11.97 -6.27 1.07
N CYS A 129 -12.41 -5.04 1.34
CA CYS A 129 -12.59 -4.59 2.71
C CYS A 129 -13.74 -5.33 3.37
N VAL A 130 -13.73 -5.38 4.70
CA VAL A 130 -14.81 -5.91 5.54
C VAL A 130 -15.21 -4.85 6.56
N LEU A 131 -16.52 -4.62 6.70
CA LEU A 131 -17.07 -3.83 7.80
C LEU A 131 -17.26 -4.74 8.99
N ILE A 132 -16.62 -4.37 10.10
CA ILE A 132 -16.67 -5.08 11.37
C ILE A 132 -17.23 -4.16 12.46
N VAL A 133 -17.90 -4.79 13.43
CA VAL A 133 -18.32 -4.13 14.68
C VAL A 133 -17.66 -4.82 15.87
N ASN A 134 -17.40 -4.06 16.94
CA ASN A 134 -16.86 -4.59 18.17
C ASN A 134 -17.86 -5.59 18.78
N ASP A 135 -17.38 -6.67 19.42
CA ASP A 135 -18.18 -7.73 20.02
C ASP A 135 -19.14 -7.26 21.11
N GLN A 136 -18.80 -6.15 21.78
CA GLN A 136 -19.63 -5.50 22.79
C GLN A 136 -20.86 -4.77 22.18
N GLN A 137 -20.90 -4.62 20.86
CA GLN A 137 -22.01 -3.94 20.19
C GLN A 137 -23.18 -4.91 19.94
N PRO A 138 -24.44 -4.42 20.04
CA PRO A 138 -25.63 -5.26 19.89
C PRO A 138 -25.88 -5.70 18.42
N TYR A 139 -25.20 -5.11 17.44
CA TYR A 139 -25.45 -5.34 16.02
C TYR A 139 -25.07 -6.74 15.58
N LYS A 140 -26.04 -7.50 15.09
CA LYS A 140 -25.87 -8.85 14.52
C LYS A 140 -25.86 -8.84 13.00
N SER A 141 -26.34 -7.76 12.39
CA SER A 141 -26.43 -7.55 10.94
C SER A 141 -26.06 -6.12 10.58
N LEU A 142 -25.76 -5.89 9.29
CA LEU A 142 -25.54 -4.53 8.77
C LEU A 142 -26.82 -3.68 8.93
N LYS A 143 -27.99 -4.29 8.80
CA LYS A 143 -29.27 -3.60 9.01
C LYS A 143 -29.43 -3.06 10.43
N ASP A 144 -29.03 -3.81 11.45
CA ASP A 144 -29.09 -3.35 12.84
C ASP A 144 -28.24 -2.10 13.04
N LEU A 145 -27.02 -2.09 12.49
CA LEU A 145 -26.12 -0.93 12.54
C LEU A 145 -26.72 0.27 11.81
N VAL A 146 -27.28 0.07 10.61
CA VAL A 146 -27.89 1.15 9.81
C VAL A 146 -29.10 1.74 10.52
N ASP A 147 -29.98 0.88 11.04
CA ASP A 147 -31.21 1.32 11.73
C ASP A 147 -30.89 2.14 12.99
N ASP A 148 -29.85 1.72 13.74
CA ASP A 148 -29.42 2.44 14.94
C ASP A 148 -28.72 3.75 14.61
N ALA A 149 -27.85 3.76 13.58
CA ALA A 149 -27.18 4.97 13.11
C ALA A 149 -28.17 6.05 12.63
N LYS A 150 -29.30 5.66 12.02
CA LYS A 150 -30.39 6.58 11.63
C LYS A 150 -31.11 7.18 12.84
N LYS A 151 -31.25 6.44 13.93
CA LYS A 151 -31.90 6.88 15.18
C LYS A 151 -30.99 7.76 16.01
N ARG A 152 -29.68 7.54 15.95
CA ARG A 152 -28.67 8.20 16.78
C ARG A 152 -27.55 8.80 15.93
N PRO A 153 -27.83 9.86 15.15
CA PRO A 153 -26.83 10.46 14.27
C PRO A 153 -25.63 11.01 15.07
N ASN A 154 -24.42 10.74 14.58
CA ASN A 154 -23.12 11.11 15.17
C ASN A 154 -22.79 10.47 16.54
N GLU A 155 -23.55 9.50 17.03
CA GLU A 155 -23.24 8.81 18.27
C GLU A 155 -22.33 7.58 18.05
N ILE A 156 -22.51 6.87 16.94
CA ILE A 156 -21.70 5.71 16.59
C ILE A 156 -20.37 6.20 16.00
N ILE A 157 -19.28 5.75 16.60
CA ILE A 157 -17.91 6.14 16.19
C ILE A 157 -17.34 5.07 15.27
N PHE A 158 -16.75 5.49 14.15
CA PHE A 158 -15.89 4.62 13.36
C PHE A 158 -14.44 5.11 13.38
N SER A 159 -13.49 4.19 13.51
CA SER A 159 -12.07 4.48 13.35
C SER A 159 -11.61 4.25 11.91
N SER A 160 -10.61 4.98 11.47
CA SER A 160 -10.01 4.82 10.14
C SER A 160 -8.50 5.07 10.15
N SER A 161 -7.85 4.80 9.02
CA SER A 161 -6.42 5.05 8.80
C SER A 161 -6.04 6.52 8.57
N GLY A 162 -6.92 7.44 8.94
CA GLY A 162 -6.81 8.89 8.71
C GLY A 162 -7.77 9.38 7.64
N LEU A 163 -7.96 10.71 7.62
CA LEU A 163 -8.87 11.36 6.70
C LEU A 163 -8.46 11.12 5.24
N TYR A 164 -9.42 10.74 4.39
CA TYR A 164 -9.23 10.27 3.01
C TYR A 164 -8.24 9.09 2.88
N GLY A 165 -7.90 8.44 3.98
CA GLY A 165 -7.09 7.23 3.97
C GLY A 165 -7.84 6.01 3.43
N ALA A 166 -7.09 4.92 3.20
CA ALA A 166 -7.61 3.69 2.59
C ALA A 166 -8.79 3.03 3.34
N LEU A 167 -8.99 3.32 4.62
CA LEU A 167 -10.09 2.82 5.44
C LEU A 167 -11.20 3.86 5.66
N HIS A 168 -10.93 5.15 5.39
CA HIS A 168 -11.94 6.20 5.46
C HIS A 168 -12.83 6.18 4.21
N ILE A 169 -12.23 6.12 3.02
CA ILE A 169 -12.94 6.14 1.74
C ILE A 169 -14.06 5.08 1.68
N PRO A 170 -13.82 3.78 1.93
CA PRO A 170 -14.89 2.78 1.86
C PRO A 170 -15.98 3.01 2.92
N THR A 171 -15.62 3.51 4.11
CA THR A 171 -16.62 3.86 5.12
C THR A 171 -17.51 5.00 4.63
N ALA A 172 -16.94 6.05 4.05
CA ALA A 172 -17.69 7.18 3.51
C ALA A 172 -18.60 6.78 2.33
N LEU A 173 -18.10 5.94 1.43
CA LEU A 173 -18.90 5.37 0.33
C LEU A 173 -20.10 4.57 0.87
N PHE A 174 -19.89 3.74 1.89
CA PHE A 174 -20.96 3.00 2.53
C PHE A 174 -21.98 3.92 3.19
N THR A 175 -21.53 4.91 3.99
CA THR A 175 -22.47 5.82 4.67
C THR A 175 -23.31 6.63 3.68
N ALA A 176 -22.73 7.06 2.56
CA ALA A 176 -23.46 7.73 1.47
C ALA A 176 -24.49 6.79 0.83
N ALA A 177 -24.11 5.56 0.46
CA ALA A 177 -25.01 4.57 -0.13
C ALA A 177 -26.14 4.13 0.81
N ALA A 178 -25.92 4.23 2.14
CA ALA A 178 -26.93 3.90 3.15
C ALA A 178 -27.87 5.07 3.51
N GLY A 179 -27.85 6.17 2.71
CA GLY A 179 -28.70 7.34 2.88
C GLY A 179 -28.05 8.40 3.79
N ASP A 180 -26.79 8.70 3.55
CA ASP A 180 -25.97 9.70 4.24
C ASP A 180 -25.94 9.52 5.76
N LEU A 181 -25.70 8.28 6.20
CA LEU A 181 -25.56 7.96 7.62
C LEU A 181 -24.53 8.86 8.30
N LYS A 182 -24.89 9.40 9.45
CA LYS A 182 -24.02 10.26 10.24
C LYS A 182 -23.30 9.45 11.32
N LEU A 183 -22.09 9.02 11.00
CA LEU A 183 -21.18 8.40 11.95
C LEU A 183 -20.09 9.40 12.34
N ARG A 184 -19.65 9.36 13.61
CA ARG A 184 -18.57 10.20 14.08
C ARG A 184 -17.21 9.57 13.72
N HIS A 185 -16.37 10.30 13.02
CA HIS A 185 -15.07 9.83 12.60
C HIS A 185 -14.01 9.96 13.71
N LEU A 186 -13.27 8.88 13.96
CA LEU A 186 -12.06 8.85 14.78
C LEU A 186 -10.86 8.56 13.84
N PRO A 187 -10.19 9.61 13.32
CA PRO A 187 -9.01 9.41 12.49
C PRO A 187 -7.83 8.91 13.32
N THR A 188 -7.05 7.97 12.76
CA THR A 188 -5.81 7.48 13.36
C THR A 188 -4.65 7.58 12.34
N GLN A 189 -3.44 7.18 12.77
CA GLN A 189 -2.25 7.27 11.91
C GLN A 189 -2.08 6.09 10.94
N GLY A 190 -3.07 5.16 10.87
CA GLY A 190 -3.02 4.00 9.99
C GLY A 190 -3.93 2.87 10.45
N GLY A 191 -3.96 1.76 9.70
CA GLY A 191 -4.86 0.63 9.98
C GLY A 191 -4.59 -0.08 11.32
N GLY A 192 -3.33 -0.23 11.75
CA GLY A 192 -2.98 -0.82 13.04
C GLY A 192 -3.56 -0.03 14.22
N PRO A 193 -3.25 1.27 14.36
CA PRO A 193 -3.88 2.13 15.37
C PRO A 193 -5.41 2.19 15.30
N ALA A 194 -6.00 2.15 14.09
CA ALA A 194 -7.46 2.09 13.94
C ALA A 194 -8.04 0.81 14.54
N LEU A 195 -7.40 -0.34 14.28
CA LEU A 195 -7.80 -1.62 14.86
C LEU A 195 -7.61 -1.62 16.40
N THR A 196 -6.55 -1.02 16.90
CA THR A 196 -6.32 -0.89 18.37
C THR A 196 -7.42 -0.05 19.02
N ALA A 197 -7.79 1.09 18.41
CA ALA A 197 -8.88 1.94 18.91
C ALA A 197 -10.23 1.19 18.90
N PHE A 198 -10.49 0.42 17.85
CA PHE A 198 -11.67 -0.43 17.70
C PHE A 198 -11.72 -1.53 18.79
N LEU A 199 -10.63 -2.27 18.99
CA LEU A 199 -10.56 -3.34 19.99
C LEU A 199 -10.67 -2.80 21.43
N GLY A 200 -10.19 -1.58 21.67
CA GLY A 200 -10.35 -0.85 22.92
C GLY A 200 -11.71 -0.20 23.12
N ASN A 201 -12.68 -0.45 22.21
CA ASN A 201 -14.04 0.14 22.20
C ASN A 201 -14.07 1.68 22.15
N ASN A 202 -12.97 2.31 21.71
CA ASN A 202 -12.95 3.75 21.41
C ASN A 202 -13.66 4.06 20.06
N SER A 203 -13.92 3.05 19.25
CA SER A 203 -14.82 3.09 18.11
C SER A 203 -15.61 1.79 18.05
N GLN A 204 -16.86 1.87 17.59
CA GLN A 204 -17.80 0.75 17.48
C GLN A 204 -17.70 0.05 16.15
N VAL A 205 -17.26 0.78 15.11
CA VAL A 205 -17.23 0.34 13.72
C VAL A 205 -15.83 0.54 13.14
N LEU A 206 -15.39 -0.40 12.32
CA LEU A 206 -14.17 -0.28 11.53
C LEU A 206 -14.41 -0.95 10.16
N VAL A 207 -14.00 -0.29 9.09
CA VAL A 207 -13.77 -0.94 7.80
C VAL A 207 -12.28 -1.23 7.68
N SER A 208 -11.91 -2.48 7.42
CA SER A 208 -10.51 -2.92 7.37
C SER A 208 -10.30 -3.95 6.25
N SER A 209 -9.02 -4.28 5.94
CA SER A 209 -8.74 -5.48 5.16
C SER A 209 -9.01 -6.74 6.00
N ILE A 210 -9.44 -7.80 5.35
CA ILE A 210 -9.64 -9.10 6.03
C ILE A 210 -8.34 -9.53 6.69
N SER A 211 -7.21 -9.43 6.00
CA SER A 211 -5.89 -9.84 6.51
C SER A 211 -5.48 -9.15 7.82
N ALA A 212 -5.84 -7.90 8.01
CA ALA A 212 -5.49 -7.17 9.23
C ALA A 212 -6.38 -7.53 10.43
N CYS A 213 -7.61 -8.02 10.21
CA CYS A 213 -8.56 -8.25 11.29
C CYS A 213 -9.06 -9.71 11.43
N LEU A 214 -8.64 -10.63 10.56
CA LEU A 214 -9.14 -12.02 10.55
C LEU A 214 -8.91 -12.73 11.89
N SER A 215 -7.75 -12.54 12.53
CA SER A 215 -7.45 -13.11 13.84
C SER A 215 -8.42 -12.64 14.92
N GLN A 216 -8.83 -11.38 14.86
CA GLN A 216 -9.79 -10.79 15.81
C GLN A 216 -11.22 -11.30 15.56
N ILE A 217 -11.57 -11.51 14.29
CA ILE A 217 -12.84 -12.11 13.90
C ILE A 217 -12.91 -13.57 14.41
N LYS A 218 -11.85 -14.36 14.15
CA LYS A 218 -11.75 -15.75 14.64
C LYS A 218 -11.76 -15.87 16.17
N ALA A 219 -11.19 -14.86 16.85
CA ALA A 219 -11.20 -14.79 18.31
C ALA A 219 -12.53 -14.27 18.90
N GLY A 220 -13.53 -13.94 18.04
CA GLY A 220 -14.83 -13.43 18.48
C GLY A 220 -14.83 -12.00 19.00
N LYS A 221 -13.70 -11.25 18.89
CA LYS A 221 -13.57 -9.86 19.33
C LYS A 221 -14.09 -8.84 18.33
N ALA A 222 -14.32 -9.28 17.10
CA ALA A 222 -14.87 -8.48 16.02
C ALA A 222 -15.90 -9.31 15.27
N ARG A 223 -17.06 -8.73 14.98
CA ARG A 223 -18.11 -9.36 14.19
C ARG A 223 -18.14 -8.74 12.81
N PRO A 224 -17.90 -9.54 11.74
CA PRO A 224 -18.02 -9.05 10.37
C PRO A 224 -19.51 -8.93 10.00
N LEU A 225 -19.89 -7.81 9.37
CA LEU A 225 -21.27 -7.57 8.95
C LEU A 225 -21.44 -7.54 7.43
N ALA A 226 -20.45 -7.05 6.68
CA ALA A 226 -20.51 -7.01 5.22
C ALA A 226 -19.12 -6.90 4.58
N LEU A 227 -18.99 -7.46 3.38
CA LEU A 227 -17.79 -7.38 2.53
C LEU A 227 -17.98 -6.36 1.43
N PHE A 228 -16.92 -5.64 1.09
CA PHE A 228 -16.91 -4.66 -0.02
C PHE A 228 -16.49 -5.27 -1.36
N GLY A 229 -16.37 -6.59 -1.45
CA GLY A 229 -16.02 -7.29 -2.68
C GLY A 229 -17.21 -7.54 -3.59
N ALA A 230 -16.94 -7.76 -4.90
CA ALA A 230 -17.94 -8.24 -5.86
C ALA A 230 -18.50 -9.62 -5.49
N GLN A 231 -17.73 -10.42 -4.76
CA GLN A 231 -18.06 -11.75 -4.28
C GLN A 231 -17.65 -11.91 -2.82
N ARG A 232 -18.22 -12.91 -2.14
CA ARG A 232 -17.82 -13.27 -0.78
C ARG A 232 -16.37 -13.77 -0.76
N SER A 233 -15.68 -13.50 0.35
CA SER A 233 -14.32 -13.99 0.56
C SER A 233 -14.33 -15.47 0.97
N LYS A 234 -13.35 -16.25 0.48
CA LYS A 234 -13.13 -17.63 0.96
C LYS A 234 -12.75 -17.69 2.44
N ALA A 235 -12.17 -16.63 2.99
CA ALA A 235 -11.84 -16.55 4.42
C ALA A 235 -13.07 -16.29 5.30
N LEU A 236 -14.15 -15.71 4.73
CA LEU A 236 -15.39 -15.33 5.41
C LEU A 236 -16.60 -15.64 4.52
N PRO A 237 -16.85 -16.92 4.16
CA PRO A 237 -17.85 -17.29 3.16
C PRO A 237 -19.29 -17.04 3.62
N GLU A 238 -19.52 -16.93 4.93
CA GLU A 238 -20.84 -16.65 5.54
C GLU A 238 -21.19 -15.16 5.52
N VAL A 239 -20.19 -14.27 5.34
CA VAL A 239 -20.39 -12.82 5.39
C VAL A 239 -20.87 -12.33 4.03
N PRO A 240 -22.06 -11.67 3.96
CA PRO A 240 -22.59 -11.17 2.70
C PRO A 240 -21.79 -9.97 2.18
N THR A 241 -21.87 -9.74 0.86
CA THR A 241 -21.32 -8.54 0.26
C THR A 241 -22.27 -7.34 0.45
N MET A 242 -21.73 -6.11 0.33
CA MET A 242 -22.55 -4.88 0.31
C MET A 242 -23.64 -4.97 -0.77
N LYS A 243 -23.30 -5.49 -1.96
CA LYS A 243 -24.25 -5.65 -3.07
C LYS A 243 -25.39 -6.65 -2.75
N GLU A 244 -25.08 -7.77 -2.10
CA GLU A 244 -26.10 -8.72 -1.62
C GLU A 244 -27.05 -8.10 -0.60
N LEU A 245 -26.58 -7.08 0.14
CA LEU A 245 -27.36 -6.34 1.13
C LEU A 245 -28.06 -5.10 0.55
N GLY A 246 -27.97 -4.87 -0.77
CA GLY A 246 -28.65 -3.79 -1.48
C GLY A 246 -27.86 -2.46 -1.53
N TYR A 247 -26.59 -2.45 -1.14
CA TYR A 247 -25.73 -1.28 -1.23
C TYR A 247 -24.77 -1.43 -2.43
N ASP A 248 -24.86 -0.54 -3.41
CA ASP A 248 -23.95 -0.55 -4.57
C ASP A 248 -22.60 0.10 -4.21
N VAL A 249 -21.85 -0.60 -3.36
CA VAL A 249 -20.50 -0.20 -2.93
C VAL A 249 -19.55 -1.36 -3.10
N GLU A 250 -18.45 -1.11 -3.81
CA GLU A 250 -17.37 -2.06 -4.02
C GLU A 250 -16.03 -1.35 -3.77
N TYR A 251 -15.19 -1.95 -2.93
CA TYR A 251 -13.89 -1.40 -2.62
C TYR A 251 -12.89 -2.48 -2.25
N TYR A 252 -11.71 -2.43 -2.90
CA TYR A 252 -10.59 -3.31 -2.62
C TYR A 252 -9.42 -2.51 -2.05
N LEU A 253 -8.87 -2.99 -0.96
CA LEU A 253 -7.63 -2.47 -0.43
C LEU A 253 -6.49 -3.26 -1.06
N TRP A 254 -5.67 -2.61 -1.85
CA TRP A 254 -4.51 -3.23 -2.45
C TRP A 254 -3.21 -2.70 -1.86
N VAL A 255 -2.15 -3.52 -1.92
CA VAL A 255 -0.78 -3.17 -1.55
C VAL A 255 0.07 -3.19 -2.80
N GLY A 256 0.73 -2.09 -3.09
CA GLY A 256 1.65 -1.95 -4.21
C GLY A 256 3.06 -1.56 -3.76
N MET A 257 4.03 -1.95 -4.57
CA MET A 257 5.42 -1.51 -4.45
C MET A 257 5.75 -0.53 -5.57
N PHE A 258 6.47 0.54 -5.21
CA PHE A 258 6.83 1.62 -6.12
C PHE A 258 8.28 2.04 -5.92
N ALA A 259 8.90 2.54 -6.98
CA ALA A 259 10.20 3.20 -6.96
C ALA A 259 10.04 4.69 -7.34
N PRO A 260 11.01 5.57 -7.02
CA PRO A 260 11.05 6.93 -7.55
C PRO A 260 11.04 6.94 -9.08
N LYS A 261 10.42 7.96 -9.69
CA LYS A 261 10.19 8.08 -11.15
C LYS A 261 11.43 7.86 -12.02
N ALA A 262 12.57 8.40 -11.61
CA ALA A 262 13.79 8.38 -12.42
C ALA A 262 14.67 7.14 -12.17
N THR A 263 14.15 6.11 -11.49
CA THR A 263 14.89 4.84 -11.27
C THR A 263 15.24 4.20 -12.61
N PRO A 264 16.52 3.82 -12.85
CA PRO A 264 16.96 3.24 -14.11
C PRO A 264 16.17 2.01 -14.51
N GLY A 265 15.89 1.87 -15.81
CA GLY A 265 15.05 0.78 -16.32
C GLY A 265 15.58 -0.62 -16.01
N GLU A 266 16.90 -0.82 -15.99
CA GLU A 266 17.56 -2.06 -15.60
C GLU A 266 17.36 -2.41 -14.12
N VAL A 267 17.40 -1.40 -13.23
CA VAL A 267 17.09 -1.57 -11.80
C VAL A 267 15.62 -1.92 -11.60
N VAL A 268 14.72 -1.24 -12.31
CA VAL A 268 13.28 -1.56 -12.30
C VAL A 268 13.05 -3.00 -12.78
N ALA A 269 13.69 -3.41 -13.87
CA ALA A 269 13.56 -4.77 -14.41
C ALA A 269 14.07 -5.83 -13.42
N TYR A 270 15.20 -5.57 -12.76
CA TYR A 270 15.72 -6.41 -11.70
C TYR A 270 14.74 -6.55 -10.52
N LEU A 271 14.26 -5.42 -9.99
CA LEU A 271 13.31 -5.38 -8.89
C LEU A 271 12.01 -6.14 -9.23
N ARG A 272 11.47 -5.93 -10.42
CA ARG A 272 10.30 -6.67 -10.91
C ARG A 272 10.54 -8.17 -10.90
N SER A 273 11.70 -8.62 -11.41
CA SER A 273 12.07 -10.04 -11.42
C SER A 273 12.13 -10.63 -10.02
N VAL A 274 12.77 -9.93 -9.07
CA VAL A 274 12.88 -10.37 -7.67
C VAL A 274 11.51 -10.39 -7.00
N VAL A 275 10.73 -9.32 -7.13
CA VAL A 275 9.40 -9.21 -6.51
C VAL A 275 8.44 -10.26 -7.07
N ASN A 276 8.49 -10.52 -8.40
CA ASN A 276 7.70 -11.58 -9.02
C ASN A 276 8.03 -12.96 -8.42
N LYS A 277 9.33 -13.30 -8.35
CA LYS A 277 9.77 -14.58 -7.77
C LYS A 277 9.37 -14.68 -6.29
N ALA A 278 9.55 -13.60 -5.52
CA ALA A 278 9.20 -13.57 -4.10
C ALA A 278 7.70 -13.72 -3.87
N ALA A 279 6.88 -12.97 -4.61
CA ALA A 279 5.42 -13.03 -4.52
C ALA A 279 4.86 -14.41 -4.91
N ASN A 280 5.46 -15.07 -5.89
CA ASN A 280 5.03 -16.41 -6.33
C ASN A 280 5.67 -17.57 -5.55
N SER A 281 6.53 -17.29 -4.56
CA SER A 281 7.12 -18.33 -3.71
C SER A 281 6.08 -18.98 -2.80
N GLU A 282 6.25 -20.26 -2.52
CA GLU A 282 5.36 -20.98 -1.58
C GLU A 282 5.41 -20.36 -0.17
N GLN A 283 6.56 -19.84 0.25
CA GLN A 283 6.73 -19.18 1.54
C GLN A 283 5.86 -17.93 1.65
N PHE A 284 5.84 -17.06 0.63
CA PHE A 284 5.01 -15.85 0.64
C PHE A 284 3.53 -16.18 0.53
N LYS A 285 3.16 -17.11 -0.36
CA LYS A 285 1.77 -17.58 -0.50
C LYS A 285 1.24 -18.19 0.81
N ALA A 286 2.03 -19.00 1.51
CA ALA A 286 1.67 -19.54 2.81
C ALA A 286 1.50 -18.43 3.87
N ALA A 287 2.36 -17.42 3.87
CA ALA A 287 2.22 -16.27 4.76
C ALA A 287 0.91 -15.51 4.50
N LEU A 288 0.55 -15.28 3.23
CA LEU A 288 -0.72 -14.66 2.86
C LEU A 288 -1.92 -15.53 3.28
N ALA A 289 -1.87 -16.83 3.03
CA ALA A 289 -2.94 -17.77 3.39
C ALA A 289 -3.23 -17.77 4.91
N ASN A 290 -2.19 -17.67 5.75
CA ASN A 290 -2.33 -17.54 7.19
C ASN A 290 -3.07 -16.24 7.61
N LEU A 291 -3.02 -15.21 6.76
CA LEU A 291 -3.75 -13.95 6.93
C LEU A 291 -5.15 -14.00 6.29
N GLY A 292 -5.54 -15.12 5.70
CA GLY A 292 -6.80 -15.24 4.94
C GLY A 292 -6.81 -14.46 3.63
N GLN A 293 -5.62 -14.19 3.08
CA GLN A 293 -5.41 -13.36 1.91
C GLN A 293 -4.95 -14.19 0.72
N GLU A 294 -5.44 -13.88 -0.47
CA GLU A 294 -4.98 -14.48 -1.71
C GLU A 294 -3.95 -13.57 -2.41
N LEU A 295 -3.04 -14.20 -3.14
CA LEU A 295 -2.11 -13.46 -3.99
C LEU A 295 -2.89 -12.72 -5.08
N GLY A 296 -2.75 -11.40 -5.10
CA GLY A 296 -3.34 -10.52 -6.11
C GLY A 296 -2.25 -9.85 -6.96
N TYR A 297 -1.22 -10.61 -7.33
CA TYR A 297 -0.05 -10.11 -8.04
C TYR A 297 -0.41 -9.57 -9.42
N MET A 298 0.10 -8.38 -9.72
CA MET A 298 0.19 -7.80 -11.06
C MET A 298 1.58 -7.25 -11.28
N ASP A 299 2.19 -7.58 -12.42
CA ASP A 299 3.47 -7.00 -12.83
C ASP A 299 3.31 -5.56 -13.34
N GLN A 300 4.40 -4.87 -13.51
CA GLN A 300 4.49 -3.43 -13.80
C GLN A 300 3.58 -2.94 -14.95
N PRO A 301 3.47 -3.58 -16.15
CA PRO A 301 2.59 -3.07 -17.19
C PRO A 301 1.11 -3.12 -16.80
N GLU A 302 0.66 -4.24 -16.25
CA GLU A 302 -0.72 -4.45 -15.81
C GLU A 302 -1.03 -3.58 -14.59
N PHE A 303 -0.10 -3.52 -13.63
CA PHE A 303 -0.26 -2.70 -12.43
C PHE A 303 -0.31 -1.20 -12.77
N ALA A 304 0.45 -0.72 -13.73
CA ALA A 304 0.38 0.68 -14.17
C ALA A 304 -1.00 1.02 -14.73
N ALA A 305 -1.55 0.16 -15.59
CA ALA A 305 -2.90 0.34 -16.16
C ALA A 305 -3.98 0.25 -15.08
N PHE A 306 -3.87 -0.74 -14.18
CA PHE A 306 -4.77 -0.87 -13.04
C PHE A 306 -4.74 0.38 -12.16
N TRP A 307 -3.54 0.87 -11.79
CA TRP A 307 -3.39 2.03 -10.92
C TRP A 307 -3.95 3.31 -11.55
N GLU A 308 -3.84 3.46 -12.87
CA GLU A 308 -4.48 4.58 -13.57
C GLU A 308 -6.01 4.52 -13.48
N ALA A 309 -6.60 3.35 -13.71
CA ALA A 309 -8.04 3.16 -13.59
C ALA A 309 -8.53 3.33 -12.15
N ASP A 310 -7.77 2.82 -11.18
CA ASP A 310 -8.06 2.93 -9.75
C ASP A 310 -7.98 4.39 -9.28
N SER A 311 -7.00 5.15 -9.75
CA SER A 311 -6.89 6.58 -9.42
C SER A 311 -8.15 7.35 -9.79
N LYS A 312 -8.72 7.11 -10.98
CA LYS A 312 -9.97 7.76 -11.42
C LYS A 312 -11.16 7.39 -10.50
N ARG A 313 -11.23 6.14 -10.03
CA ARG A 313 -12.28 5.70 -9.09
C ARG A 313 -12.11 6.36 -7.71
N VAL A 314 -10.88 6.43 -7.21
CA VAL A 314 -10.57 7.06 -5.92
C VAL A 314 -10.81 8.58 -5.98
N GLU A 315 -10.42 9.24 -7.07
CA GLU A 315 -10.71 10.66 -7.33
C GLU A 315 -12.23 10.93 -7.31
N ALA A 316 -13.02 10.12 -8.02
CA ALA A 316 -14.48 10.22 -8.00
C ALA A 316 -15.07 10.04 -6.59
N ALA A 317 -14.53 9.07 -5.81
CA ALA A 317 -14.92 8.86 -4.43
C ALA A 317 -14.60 10.08 -3.54
N ILE A 318 -13.41 10.67 -3.69
CA ILE A 318 -13.01 11.88 -2.94
C ILE A 318 -13.95 13.06 -3.25
N HIS A 319 -14.30 13.25 -4.52
CA HIS A 319 -15.27 14.30 -4.91
C HIS A 319 -16.67 14.04 -4.33
N SER A 320 -17.13 12.78 -4.32
CA SER A 320 -18.41 12.41 -3.71
C SER A 320 -18.42 12.64 -2.19
N ILE A 321 -17.30 12.38 -1.50
CA ILE A 321 -17.17 12.66 -0.07
C ILE A 321 -17.14 14.17 0.19
N GLY A 322 -16.57 14.95 -0.73
CA GLY A 322 -16.39 16.39 -0.59
C GLY A 322 -15.39 16.76 0.51
N LYS A 323 -15.38 18.04 0.90
CA LYS A 323 -14.53 18.53 1.99
C LYS A 323 -15.10 18.06 3.34
N VAL A 324 -14.28 17.30 4.06
CA VAL A 324 -14.56 16.89 5.43
C VAL A 324 -13.57 17.61 6.34
N GLU A 325 -14.07 18.36 7.31
CA GLU A 325 -13.27 18.94 8.37
C GLU A 325 -12.89 17.83 9.38
N GLY A 326 -11.59 17.77 9.76
CA GLY A 326 -11.07 16.77 10.68
C GLY A 326 -11.22 17.15 12.14
#